data_a6ad0e424c68bb16d20387346be633d0
#
_entry.id   a6ad0e424c68bb16d20387346be633d0
#
_cell.length_a   1.000
_cell.length_b   1.000
_cell.length_c   1.000
_cell.angle_alpha   90.00
_cell.angle_beta   90.00
_cell.angle_gamma   90.00
#
_symmetry.space_group_name_H-M   'P 1'
#
loop_
_entity.id
_entity.type
_entity.pdbx_description
1 polymer ?
#
loop_
_entity_poly.entity_id
_entity_poly.type
_entity_poly.pdbx_seq_one_letter_code
_entity_poly.pdbx_strand_id
1 'polypeptide(L)'
;MNEEEHDKIFAVTSHLPHLIAYNLIKTSQDFQKTNKKNIIKYSAGGLRDFSRIAASNEIMWRDVFFNNSKNMSKIIDLFIKNLKNFKIDINKKRNSLLLDKLKKSKRVRQQILSLKQDISKPDFGREN
;
A
#
# COMPACT_ATOMS: atom_id res chain seq x y z
N MET A 1 -19.47 8.29 -12.01
CA MET A 1 -18.77 6.99 -11.89
C MET A 1 -19.78 5.92 -11.53
N ASN A 2 -19.86 4.86 -12.31
CA ASN A 2 -20.77 3.78 -11.97
C ASN A 2 -20.19 2.88 -10.88
N GLU A 3 -20.99 1.97 -10.37
CA GLU A 3 -20.62 1.10 -9.26
C GLU A 3 -19.39 0.24 -9.58
N GLU A 4 -19.34 -0.31 -10.78
CA GLU A 4 -18.22 -1.15 -11.22
C GLU A 4 -16.90 -0.37 -11.27
N GLU A 5 -16.92 0.83 -11.83
CA GLU A 5 -15.74 1.70 -11.86
C GLU A 5 -15.33 2.13 -10.47
N HIS A 6 -16.29 2.47 -9.62
CA HIS A 6 -16.04 2.81 -8.22
C HIS A 6 -15.28 1.69 -7.52
N ASP A 7 -15.74 0.45 -7.67
CA ASP A 7 -15.13 -0.68 -6.99
C ASP A 7 -13.70 -0.96 -7.49
N LYS A 8 -13.46 -0.79 -8.78
CA LYS A 8 -12.12 -0.94 -9.36
C LYS A 8 -11.16 0.15 -8.84
N ILE A 9 -11.61 1.39 -8.85
CA ILE A 9 -10.78 2.52 -8.42
C ILE A 9 -10.46 2.41 -6.94
N PHE A 10 -11.45 2.13 -6.10
CA PHE A 10 -11.23 2.04 -4.66
C PHE A 10 -10.43 0.81 -4.25
N ALA A 11 -10.42 -0.25 -5.07
CA ALA A 11 -9.52 -1.36 -4.85
C ALA A 11 -8.05 -0.89 -4.85
N VAL A 12 -7.73 0.04 -5.75
CA VAL A 12 -6.35 0.56 -5.89
C VAL A 12 -6.05 1.67 -4.88
N THR A 13 -6.98 2.61 -4.71
CA THR A 13 -6.71 3.86 -3.99
C THR A 13 -6.98 3.77 -2.49
N SER A 14 -7.75 2.80 -2.07
CA SER A 14 -8.14 2.64 -0.67
C SER A 14 -7.88 1.24 -0.13
N HIS A 15 -8.42 0.22 -0.79
CA HIS A 15 -8.38 -1.14 -0.26
C HIS A 15 -6.98 -1.74 -0.29
N LEU A 16 -6.26 -1.58 -1.38
CA LEU A 16 -4.87 -2.08 -1.49
C LEU A 16 -3.95 -1.42 -0.46
N PRO A 17 -3.94 -0.09 -0.28
CA PRO A 17 -3.11 0.52 0.75
C PRO A 17 -3.37 -0.01 2.15
N HIS A 18 -4.63 -0.25 2.51
CA HIS A 18 -4.96 -0.85 3.81
C HIS A 18 -4.44 -2.28 3.92
N LEU A 19 -4.61 -3.08 2.86
CA LEU A 19 -4.09 -4.44 2.84
C LEU A 19 -2.57 -4.46 2.98
N ILE A 20 -1.88 -3.55 2.28
CA ILE A 20 -0.42 -3.44 2.36
C ILE A 20 0.01 -3.13 3.80
N ALA A 21 -0.69 -2.23 4.48
CA ALA A 21 -0.38 -1.90 5.86
C ALA A 21 -0.52 -3.11 6.77
N TYR A 22 -1.62 -3.86 6.66
CA TYR A 22 -1.81 -5.09 7.41
C TYR A 22 -0.71 -6.12 7.10
N ASN A 23 -0.40 -6.28 5.81
CA ASN A 23 0.60 -7.26 5.39
C ASN A 23 2.02 -6.87 5.82
N LEU A 24 2.32 -5.59 5.83
CA LEU A 24 3.61 -5.10 6.32
C LEU A 24 3.82 -5.47 7.79
N ILE A 25 2.81 -5.28 8.61
CA ILE A 25 2.84 -5.68 10.02
C ILE A 25 2.97 -7.20 10.14
N LYS A 26 2.17 -7.95 9.39
CA LYS A 26 2.24 -9.41 9.38
C LYS A 26 3.65 -9.90 9.01
N THR A 27 4.25 -9.30 7.99
CA THR A 27 5.61 -9.63 7.55
C THR A 27 6.62 -9.33 8.65
N SER A 28 6.48 -8.19 9.32
CA SER A 28 7.34 -7.80 10.43
C SER A 28 7.22 -8.78 11.61
N GLN A 29 6.01 -9.22 11.92
CA GLN A 29 5.77 -10.21 12.96
C GLN A 29 6.41 -11.56 12.62
N ASP A 30 6.24 -12.00 11.38
CA ASP A 30 6.82 -13.27 10.91
C ASP A 30 8.36 -13.22 10.98
N PHE A 31 8.94 -12.11 10.57
CA PHE A 31 10.39 -11.91 10.67
C PHE A 31 10.86 -11.96 12.12
N GLN A 32 10.16 -11.27 13.01
CA GLN A 32 10.47 -11.24 14.43
C GLN A 32 10.42 -12.63 15.04
N LYS A 33 9.40 -13.41 14.69
CA LYS A 33 9.22 -14.77 15.19
C LYS A 33 10.36 -15.68 14.74
N THR A 34 10.73 -15.62 13.45
CA THR A 34 11.78 -16.45 12.86
C THR A 34 13.15 -16.10 13.42
N ASN A 35 13.43 -14.81 13.59
CA ASN A 35 14.75 -14.32 13.99
C ASN A 35 14.88 -14.14 15.51
N LYS A 36 13.82 -14.39 16.26
CA LYS A 36 13.79 -14.30 17.72
C LYS A 36 14.25 -12.95 18.26
N LYS A 37 13.93 -11.87 17.54
CA LYS A 37 14.29 -10.50 17.92
C LYS A 37 13.05 -9.63 17.91
N ASN A 38 12.91 -8.78 18.93
CA ASN A 38 11.81 -7.83 19.00
C ASN A 38 12.09 -6.62 18.10
N ILE A 39 11.85 -6.77 16.80
CA ILE A 39 12.12 -5.70 15.83
C ILE A 39 11.08 -4.57 15.87
N ILE A 40 9.88 -4.86 16.35
CA ILE A 40 8.81 -3.86 16.49
C ILE A 40 9.27 -2.73 17.42
N LYS A 41 10.05 -3.08 18.43
CA LYS A 41 10.67 -2.15 19.36
C LYS A 41 11.56 -1.11 18.66
N TYR A 42 12.11 -1.46 17.50
CA TYR A 42 13.00 -0.59 16.74
C TYR A 42 12.29 0.08 15.55
N SER A 43 10.97 0.23 15.62
CA SER A 43 10.20 0.83 14.55
C SER A 43 10.70 2.23 14.21
N ALA A 44 11.13 2.39 12.98
CA ALA A 44 11.51 3.69 12.43
C ALA A 44 10.32 4.35 11.74
N GLY A 45 10.54 5.57 11.22
CA GLY A 45 9.48 6.36 10.59
C GLY A 45 8.69 5.62 9.52
N GLY A 46 9.37 4.84 8.66
CA GLY A 46 8.70 4.09 7.60
C GLY A 46 7.68 3.11 8.14
N LEU A 47 8.06 2.26 9.08
CA LEU A 47 7.13 1.28 9.66
C LEU A 47 6.00 1.97 10.42
N ARG A 48 6.32 3.01 11.19
CA ARG A 48 5.29 3.77 11.94
C ARG A 48 4.27 4.41 11.00
N ASP A 49 4.74 5.07 9.97
CA ASP A 49 3.85 5.79 9.05
C ASP A 49 2.95 4.82 8.28
N PHE A 50 3.51 3.74 7.74
CA PHE A 50 2.73 2.77 6.99
C PHE A 50 1.80 1.93 7.87
N SER A 51 2.20 1.63 9.10
CA SER A 51 1.39 0.81 9.99
C SER A 51 0.19 1.56 10.58
N ARG A 52 0.19 2.88 10.52
CA ARG A 52 -0.86 3.72 11.11
C ARG A 52 -2.25 3.31 10.67
N ILE A 53 -2.44 3.05 9.38
CA ILE A 53 -3.75 2.68 8.85
C ILE A 53 -4.15 1.25 9.18
N ALA A 54 -3.21 0.42 9.65
CA ALA A 54 -3.52 -0.94 10.09
C ALA A 54 -4.27 -0.96 11.44
N ALA A 55 -4.40 0.17 12.11
CA ALA A 55 -5.19 0.31 13.33
C ALA A 55 -6.69 0.49 13.08
N SER A 56 -7.13 0.29 11.85
CA SER A 56 -8.54 0.42 11.46
C SER A 56 -9.37 -0.76 11.94
N ASN A 57 -10.70 -0.61 11.91
CA ASN A 57 -11.63 -1.64 12.35
C ASN A 57 -11.50 -2.90 11.49
N GLU A 58 -11.08 -4.00 12.09
CA GLU A 58 -10.78 -5.25 11.39
C GLU A 58 -12.02 -5.92 10.79
N ILE A 59 -13.16 -5.80 11.43
CA ILE A 59 -14.41 -6.39 10.94
C ILE A 59 -14.89 -5.65 9.69
N MET A 60 -14.87 -4.33 9.75
CA MET A 60 -15.23 -3.49 8.60
C MET A 60 -14.32 -3.79 7.41
N TRP A 61 -13.01 -3.88 7.61
CA TRP A 61 -12.06 -4.10 6.53
C TRP A 61 -12.13 -5.51 5.98
N ARG A 62 -12.39 -6.52 6.84
CA ARG A 62 -12.70 -7.86 6.36
C ARG A 62 -13.85 -7.83 5.36
N ASP A 63 -14.92 -7.13 5.71
CA ASP A 63 -16.12 -7.06 4.87
C ASP A 63 -15.84 -6.26 3.58
N VAL A 64 -15.07 -5.18 3.66
CA VAL A 64 -14.64 -4.43 2.48
C VAL A 64 -13.86 -5.33 1.52
N PHE A 65 -12.90 -6.10 2.01
CA PHE A 65 -12.12 -7.01 1.18
C PHE A 65 -12.99 -8.10 0.57
N PHE A 66 -13.88 -8.70 1.33
CA PHE A 66 -14.77 -9.76 0.84
C PHE A 66 -15.73 -9.24 -0.22
N ASN A 67 -16.30 -8.07 -0.01
CA ASN A 67 -17.29 -7.50 -0.94
C ASN A 67 -16.65 -7.04 -2.25
N ASN A 68 -15.35 -6.80 -2.27
CA ASN A 68 -14.62 -6.39 -3.47
C ASN A 68 -13.55 -7.41 -3.86
N SER A 69 -13.77 -8.68 -3.55
CA SER A 69 -12.75 -9.74 -3.67
C SER A 69 -12.19 -9.91 -5.07
N LYS A 70 -13.03 -9.77 -6.10
CA LYS A 70 -12.63 -9.93 -7.49
C LYS A 70 -11.60 -8.88 -7.91
N ASN A 71 -11.90 -7.62 -7.62
CA ASN A 71 -11.00 -6.52 -7.91
C ASN A 71 -9.76 -6.57 -7.03
N MET A 72 -9.92 -6.97 -5.76
CA MET A 72 -8.80 -7.15 -4.85
C MET A 72 -7.82 -8.21 -5.37
N SER A 73 -8.35 -9.35 -5.83
CA SER A 73 -7.50 -10.41 -6.38
C SER A 73 -6.65 -9.91 -7.54
N LYS A 74 -7.26 -9.18 -8.46
CA LYS A 74 -6.55 -8.62 -9.62
C LYS A 74 -5.47 -7.62 -9.23
N ILE A 75 -5.79 -6.71 -8.32
CA ILE A 75 -4.81 -5.68 -7.92
C ILE A 75 -3.70 -6.27 -7.07
N ILE A 76 -4.00 -7.28 -6.27
CA ILE A 76 -2.97 -8.00 -5.51
C ILE A 76 -2.00 -8.67 -6.47
N ASP A 77 -2.49 -9.33 -7.51
CA ASP A 77 -1.63 -9.97 -8.51
C ASP A 77 -0.71 -8.96 -9.18
N LEU A 78 -1.24 -7.81 -9.55
CA LEU A 78 -0.42 -6.73 -10.13
C LEU A 78 0.62 -6.22 -9.13
N PHE A 79 0.24 -6.04 -7.88
CA PHE A 79 1.17 -5.62 -6.83
C PHE A 79 2.29 -6.63 -6.63
N ILE A 80 1.96 -7.91 -6.60
CA ILE A 80 2.96 -8.99 -6.48
C ILE A 80 3.93 -8.96 -7.66
N LYS A 81 3.41 -8.81 -8.87
CA LYS A 81 4.23 -8.71 -10.07
C LYS A 81 5.23 -7.55 -9.98
N ASN A 82 4.74 -6.38 -9.62
CA ASN A 82 5.59 -5.19 -9.47
C ASN A 82 6.63 -5.38 -8.37
N LEU A 83 6.23 -5.98 -7.25
CA LEU A 83 7.15 -6.25 -6.14
C LEU A 83 8.26 -7.23 -6.54
N LYS A 84 7.92 -8.27 -7.30
CA LYS A 84 8.90 -9.21 -7.85
C LYS A 84 9.89 -8.51 -8.78
N ASN A 85 9.41 -7.57 -9.61
CA ASN A 85 10.27 -6.81 -10.50
C ASN A 85 11.23 -5.90 -9.73
N PHE A 86 10.77 -5.24 -8.68
CA PHE A 86 11.65 -4.50 -7.78
C PHE A 86 12.71 -5.41 -7.14
N LYS A 87 12.31 -6.59 -6.71
CA LYS A 87 13.24 -7.57 -6.13
C LYS A 87 14.34 -7.93 -7.13
N ILE A 88 13.99 -8.15 -8.39
CA ILE A 88 14.97 -8.47 -9.45
C ILE A 88 15.93 -7.28 -9.63
N ASP A 89 15.40 -6.07 -9.72
CA ASP A 89 16.22 -4.87 -9.89
C ASP A 89 17.20 -4.69 -8.73
N ILE A 90 16.74 -4.93 -7.52
CA ILE A 90 17.56 -4.82 -6.31
C ILE A 90 18.65 -5.89 -6.31
N ASN A 91 18.29 -7.14 -6.55
CA ASN A 91 19.23 -8.26 -6.50
C ASN A 91 20.29 -8.18 -7.60
N LYS A 92 19.90 -7.74 -8.78
CA LYS A 92 20.79 -7.60 -9.93
C LYS A 92 21.45 -6.21 -10.00
N LYS A 93 21.13 -5.34 -9.05
CA LYS A 93 21.68 -3.98 -8.97
C LYS A 93 21.48 -3.22 -10.28
N ARG A 94 20.28 -3.28 -10.82
CA ARG A 94 19.90 -2.59 -12.05
C ARG A 94 19.70 -1.11 -11.79
N ASN A 95 20.80 -0.39 -11.73
CA ASN A 95 20.84 1.01 -11.28
C ASN A 95 19.86 1.92 -12.04
N SER A 96 19.97 1.97 -13.36
CA SER A 96 19.14 2.87 -14.17
C SER A 96 17.66 2.53 -14.11
N LEU A 97 17.34 1.23 -14.17
CA LEU A 97 15.95 0.77 -14.12
C LEU A 97 15.30 1.08 -12.77
N LEU A 98 16.02 0.82 -11.67
CA LEU A 98 15.49 1.10 -10.34
C LEU A 98 15.32 2.59 -10.11
N LEU A 99 16.35 3.40 -10.45
CA LEU A 99 16.24 4.85 -10.31
C LEU A 99 15.08 5.43 -11.10
N ASP A 100 14.87 4.95 -12.32
CA ASP A 100 13.76 5.41 -13.15
C ASP A 100 12.41 5.14 -12.49
N LYS A 101 12.21 3.95 -11.95
CA LYS A 101 10.98 3.60 -11.23
C LYS A 101 10.75 4.49 -10.01
N LEU A 102 11.82 4.72 -9.23
CA LEU A 102 11.72 5.55 -8.03
C LEU A 102 11.41 7.01 -8.39
N LYS A 103 12.05 7.54 -9.42
CA LYS A 103 11.80 8.91 -9.89
C LYS A 103 10.37 9.09 -10.39
N LYS A 104 9.86 8.13 -11.16
CA LYS A 104 8.47 8.17 -11.65
C LYS A 104 7.47 8.16 -10.51
N SER A 105 7.68 7.31 -9.52
CA SER A 105 6.84 7.25 -8.33
C SER A 105 6.86 8.57 -7.56
N LYS A 106 8.03 9.16 -7.41
CA LYS A 106 8.18 10.46 -6.74
C LYS A 106 7.39 11.56 -7.47
N ARG A 107 7.41 11.56 -8.80
CA ARG A 107 6.62 12.52 -9.58
C ARG A 107 5.12 12.39 -9.34
N VAL A 108 4.64 11.14 -9.29
CA VAL A 108 3.22 10.89 -9.01
C VAL A 108 2.87 11.38 -7.60
N ARG A 109 3.74 11.15 -6.61
CA ARG A 109 3.53 11.65 -5.26
C ARG A 109 3.46 13.18 -5.24
N GLN A 110 4.29 13.85 -6.03
CA GLN A 110 4.25 15.30 -6.18
C GLN A 110 2.92 15.78 -6.78
N GLN A 111 2.35 15.02 -7.72
CA GLN A 111 1.01 15.30 -8.25
C GLN A 111 -0.06 15.19 -7.17
N ILE A 112 0.02 14.17 -6.34
CA ILE A 112 -0.91 14.00 -5.21
C ILE A 112 -0.84 15.21 -4.28
N LEU A 113 0.36 15.69 -3.97
CA LEU A 113 0.56 16.89 -3.16
C LEU A 113 -0.01 18.14 -3.82
N SER A 114 0.23 18.31 -5.12
CA SER A 114 -0.27 19.48 -5.85
C SER A 114 -1.80 19.51 -5.94
N LEU A 115 -2.43 18.33 -5.90
CA LEU A 115 -3.89 18.22 -5.85
C LEU A 115 -4.44 18.33 -4.42
N LYS A 116 -3.58 18.51 -3.43
CA LYS A 116 -3.94 18.63 -2.02
C LYS A 116 -4.72 17.45 -1.47
N GLN A 117 -4.40 16.24 -1.99
CA GLN A 117 -5.11 15.02 -1.60
C GLN A 117 -4.57 14.41 -0.30
N ASP A 118 -3.43 14.86 0.19
CA ASP A 118 -2.82 14.33 1.41
C ASP A 118 -3.05 15.21 2.64
N ILE A 119 -3.83 16.28 2.53
CA ILE A 119 -4.17 17.12 3.67
C ILE A 119 -5.15 16.40 4.60
N SER A 120 -5.29 16.89 5.83
CA SER A 120 -6.08 16.23 6.88
C SER A 120 -7.54 15.99 6.51
N LYS A 121 -8.09 16.76 5.61
CA LYS A 121 -9.44 16.57 5.07
C LYS A 121 -9.39 16.59 3.55
N PRO A 122 -8.83 15.55 2.94
CA PRO A 122 -8.72 15.52 1.49
C PRO A 122 -10.09 15.42 0.84
N ASP A 123 -10.28 16.19 -0.22
CA ASP A 123 -11.49 16.18 -0.99
C ASP A 123 -11.32 15.21 -2.17
N PHE A 124 -11.75 14.00 -2.02
CA PHE A 124 -11.74 12.99 -3.10
C PHE A 124 -13.03 13.03 -3.92
N GLY A 125 -13.61 14.21 -4.11
CA GLY A 125 -14.91 14.34 -4.74
C GLY A 125 -16.04 14.05 -3.74
N ARG A 126 -15.75 14.12 -2.47
CA ARG A 126 -16.71 13.91 -1.37
C ARG A 126 -16.90 15.18 -0.58
N GLU A 127 -18.06 15.32 -0.02
CA GLU A 127 -18.31 16.34 0.98
C GLU A 127 -17.63 15.93 2.29
N ASN A 128 -17.03 16.86 2.94
CA ASN A 128 -16.35 16.61 4.22
C ASN A 128 -17.18 17.11 5.39
#